data_aef48eee84f7b510de5a7fa78e696fae
#
_entry.id   aef48eee84f7b510de5a7fa78e696fae
#
_cell.length_a   1.000
_cell.length_b   1.000
_cell.length_c   1.000
_cell.angle_alpha   90.00
_cell.angle_beta   90.00
_cell.angle_gamma   90.00
#
_symmetry.space_group_name_H-M   'P 1'
#
loop_
_entity.id
_entity.type
_entity.pdbx_description
1 polymer ?
#
loop_
_entity_poly.entity_id
_entity_poly.type
_entity_poly.pdbx_seq_one_letter_code
_entity_poly.pdbx_strand_id
1 'polypeptide(L)'
;EVTLYYPGLYAGSTDLVCNHNGMESIVDFKQANRPKREEWIDDYKMQIAAYAMAHDYVHKSNIEQGVIMVCTPDLYYQEFKVSGADLRSWKHKFLKRLDMYYELQFDEKEAVDINLPQLEKEMKNER
;
A
#
# COMPACT_ATOMS: atom_id res chain seq x y z
N GLU A 1 7.40 -8.61 -11.12
CA GLU A 1 6.46 -7.49 -10.94
C GLU A 1 5.02 -7.99 -10.99
N VAL A 2 4.21 -7.59 -10.04
CA VAL A 2 2.82 -8.03 -9.93
C VAL A 2 1.90 -6.82 -10.05
N THR A 3 1.02 -6.84 -11.06
CA THR A 3 0.02 -5.78 -11.25
C THR A 3 -1.15 -6.01 -10.31
N LEU A 4 -1.54 -4.97 -9.58
CA LEU A 4 -2.58 -5.02 -8.57
C LEU A 4 -3.59 -3.92 -8.79
N TYR A 5 -4.84 -4.17 -8.45
CA TYR A 5 -5.87 -3.14 -8.47
C TYR A 5 -6.92 -3.40 -7.40
N TYR A 6 -7.55 -2.33 -6.94
CA TYR A 6 -8.75 -2.40 -6.14
C TYR A 6 -9.85 -1.74 -6.97
N PRO A 7 -10.88 -2.47 -7.39
CA PRO A 7 -11.85 -2.00 -8.37
C PRO A 7 -12.47 -0.66 -8.02
N GLY A 8 -12.44 0.27 -8.96
CA GLY A 8 -13.03 1.60 -8.81
C GLY A 8 -12.23 2.57 -7.94
N LEU A 9 -11.12 2.17 -7.34
CA LEU A 9 -10.39 2.99 -6.39
C LEU A 9 -8.95 3.28 -6.78
N TYR A 10 -8.14 2.26 -6.99
CA TYR A 10 -6.74 2.45 -7.34
C TYR A 10 -6.14 1.23 -8.03
N ALA A 11 -5.02 1.45 -8.68
CA ALA A 11 -4.24 0.39 -9.30
C ALA A 11 -2.76 0.68 -9.12
N GLY A 12 -1.94 -0.35 -9.24
CA GLY A 12 -0.50 -0.24 -9.12
C GLY A 12 0.17 -1.58 -9.34
N SER A 13 1.47 -1.62 -9.12
CA SER A 13 2.21 -2.87 -9.18
C SER A 13 3.22 -2.93 -8.04
N THR A 14 3.43 -4.14 -7.54
CA THR A 14 4.47 -4.41 -6.54
C THR A 14 5.57 -5.24 -7.16
N ASP A 15 6.78 -5.13 -6.62
CA ASP A 15 7.93 -5.81 -7.21
C ASP A 15 7.89 -7.33 -6.99
N LEU A 16 7.46 -7.76 -5.82
CA LEU A 16 7.50 -9.17 -5.45
C LEU A 16 6.46 -9.50 -4.40
N VAL A 17 5.82 -10.65 -4.58
CA VAL A 17 4.98 -11.26 -3.55
C VAL A 17 5.58 -12.62 -3.21
N CYS A 18 5.87 -12.87 -1.94
CA CYS A 18 6.53 -14.09 -1.53
C CYS A 18 6.27 -14.42 -0.06
N ASN A 19 6.72 -15.60 0.34
CA ASN A 19 6.77 -15.97 1.76
C ASN A 19 8.13 -15.51 2.31
N HIS A 20 8.09 -14.57 3.24
CA HIS A 20 9.30 -14.01 3.86
C HIS A 20 9.26 -14.29 5.36
N ASN A 21 10.20 -15.09 5.82
CA ASN A 21 10.27 -15.53 7.23
C ASN A 21 8.97 -16.17 7.73
N GLY A 22 8.33 -16.98 6.88
CA GLY A 22 7.10 -17.68 7.24
C GLY A 22 5.81 -16.89 7.08
N MET A 23 5.89 -15.64 6.63
CA MET A 23 4.73 -14.78 6.41
C MET A 23 4.52 -14.48 4.93
N GLU A 24 3.27 -14.51 4.48
CA GLU A 24 2.93 -14.07 3.13
C GLU A 24 3.11 -12.56 3.03
N SER A 25 4.01 -12.13 2.17
CA SER A 25 4.54 -10.77 2.19
C SER A 25 4.55 -10.11 0.82
N ILE A 26 4.39 -8.79 0.82
CA ILE A 26 4.70 -7.96 -0.33
C ILE A 26 6.06 -7.33 -0.09
N VAL A 27 6.94 -7.43 -1.08
CA VAL A 27 8.27 -6.86 -1.02
C VAL A 27 8.40 -5.78 -2.09
N ASP A 28 8.87 -4.62 -1.68
CA ASP A 28 9.09 -3.49 -2.57
C ASP A 28 10.55 -3.05 -2.48
N PHE A 29 11.20 -2.94 -3.64
CA PHE A 29 12.59 -2.55 -3.74
C PHE A 29 12.69 -1.07 -4.06
N LYS A 30 13.47 -0.34 -3.26
CA LYS A 30 13.70 1.08 -3.45
C LYS A 30 15.19 1.36 -3.57
N GLN A 31 15.54 2.28 -4.46
CA GLN A 31 16.89 2.81 -4.55
C GLN A 31 16.91 4.20 -3.92
N ALA A 32 17.96 4.49 -3.17
CA ALA A 32 18.15 5.78 -2.54
C ALA A 32 19.62 6.18 -2.61
N ASN A 33 19.89 7.47 -2.69
CA ASN A 33 21.28 7.96 -2.71
C ASN A 33 21.93 7.87 -1.33
N ARG A 34 21.12 7.89 -0.28
CA ARG A 34 21.57 7.83 1.10
C ARG A 34 20.66 6.91 1.91
N PRO A 35 21.14 6.33 3.00
CA PRO A 35 20.30 5.55 3.90
C PRO A 35 19.11 6.37 4.38
N LYS A 36 17.97 5.71 4.58
CA LYS A 36 16.73 6.33 5.03
C LYS A 36 16.53 6.08 6.52
N ARG A 37 15.95 7.06 7.20
CA ARG A 37 15.43 6.87 8.55
C ARG A 37 14.01 6.33 8.47
N GLU A 38 13.59 5.56 9.46
CA GLU A 38 12.26 4.96 9.45
C GLU A 38 11.15 6.01 9.38
N GLU A 39 11.32 7.14 10.06
CA GLU A 39 10.34 8.22 10.03
C GLU A 39 10.20 8.91 8.67
N TRP A 40 11.11 8.64 7.73
CA TRP A 40 11.09 9.25 6.40
C TRP A 40 10.43 8.40 5.33
N ILE A 41 9.99 7.19 5.69
CA ILE A 41 9.46 6.25 4.71
C ILE A 41 7.96 6.00 4.87
N ASP A 42 7.24 6.95 5.44
CA ASP A 42 5.80 6.83 5.65
C ASP A 42 5.05 6.60 4.33
N ASP A 43 5.46 7.29 3.26
CA ASP A 43 4.86 7.10 1.95
C ASP A 43 5.08 5.69 1.41
N TYR A 44 6.25 5.10 1.64
CA TYR A 44 6.53 3.71 1.25
C TYR A 44 5.65 2.73 2.04
N LYS A 45 5.45 3.00 3.33
CA LYS A 45 4.58 2.16 4.18
C LYS A 45 3.13 2.23 3.74
N MET A 46 2.64 3.41 3.38
CA MET A 46 1.30 3.55 2.83
C MET A 46 1.15 2.84 1.50
N GLN A 47 2.14 2.95 0.63
CA GLN A 47 2.14 2.28 -0.67
C GLN A 47 2.05 0.77 -0.50
N ILE A 48 2.84 0.21 0.41
CA ILE A 48 2.83 -1.22 0.66
C ILE A 48 1.50 -1.68 1.26
N ALA A 49 0.91 -0.89 2.15
CA ALA A 49 -0.39 -1.20 2.71
C ALA A 49 -1.48 -1.21 1.63
N ALA A 50 -1.45 -0.23 0.72
CA ALA A 50 -2.36 -0.19 -0.43
C ALA A 50 -2.20 -1.42 -1.31
N TYR A 51 -0.99 -1.83 -1.59
CA TYR A 51 -0.73 -3.02 -2.41
C TYR A 51 -1.17 -4.31 -1.72
N ALA A 52 -0.98 -4.40 -0.40
CA ALA A 52 -1.45 -5.56 0.36
C ALA A 52 -2.97 -5.71 0.27
N MET A 53 -3.71 -4.61 0.41
CA MET A 53 -5.16 -4.64 0.26
C MET A 53 -5.58 -5.04 -1.15
N ALA A 54 -4.93 -4.50 -2.17
CA ALA A 54 -5.25 -4.82 -3.56
C ALA A 54 -4.92 -6.28 -3.89
N HIS A 55 -3.80 -6.78 -3.41
CA HIS A 55 -3.42 -8.19 -3.61
C HIS A 55 -4.43 -9.12 -2.96
N ASP A 56 -4.83 -8.82 -1.73
CA ASP A 56 -5.82 -9.63 -1.02
C ASP A 56 -7.16 -9.67 -1.76
N TYR A 57 -7.54 -8.55 -2.36
CA TYR A 57 -8.77 -8.49 -3.16
C TYR A 57 -8.64 -9.34 -4.43
N VAL A 58 -7.59 -9.13 -5.22
CA VAL A 58 -7.42 -9.77 -6.53
C VAL A 58 -7.22 -11.28 -6.39
N HIS A 59 -6.38 -11.69 -5.47
CA HIS A 59 -5.94 -13.08 -5.33
C HIS A 59 -6.60 -13.83 -4.17
N LYS A 60 -7.50 -13.18 -3.43
CA LYS A 60 -8.15 -13.77 -2.25
C LYS A 60 -7.12 -14.28 -1.24
N SER A 61 -6.02 -13.55 -1.10
CA SER A 61 -4.92 -13.87 -0.21
C SER A 61 -5.06 -13.15 1.13
N ASN A 62 -4.11 -13.38 2.01
CA ASN A 62 -4.02 -12.69 3.29
C ASN A 62 -2.57 -12.25 3.50
N ILE A 63 -2.22 -11.09 2.95
CA ILE A 63 -0.89 -10.53 3.13
C ILE A 63 -0.74 -10.06 4.58
N GLU A 64 0.26 -10.61 5.26
CA GLU A 64 0.49 -10.36 6.67
C GLU A 64 1.62 -9.37 6.93
N GLN A 65 2.48 -9.13 5.93
CA GLN A 65 3.68 -8.34 6.10
C GLN A 65 4.03 -7.59 4.82
N GLY A 66 4.47 -6.34 4.98
CA GLY A 66 5.13 -5.60 3.93
C GLY A 66 6.62 -5.44 4.25
N VAL A 67 7.47 -5.58 3.26
CA VAL A 67 8.91 -5.43 3.40
C VAL A 67 9.40 -4.39 2.40
N ILE A 68 10.06 -3.35 2.90
CA ILE A 68 10.65 -2.31 2.07
C ILE A 68 12.16 -2.50 2.13
N MET A 69 12.75 -2.83 0.98
CA MET A 69 14.19 -3.05 0.86
C MET A 69 14.82 -1.85 0.16
N VAL A 70 15.68 -1.13 0.87
CA VAL A 70 16.34 0.07 0.35
C VAL A 70 17.81 -0.22 0.13
N CYS A 71 18.29 0.08 -1.06
CA CYS A 71 19.71 -0.11 -1.41
C CYS A 71 20.30 1.21 -1.90
N THR A 72 21.49 1.54 -1.44
CA THR A 72 22.23 2.72 -1.88
C THR A 72 23.31 2.34 -2.90
N PRO A 73 23.87 3.30 -3.69
CA PRO A 73 24.88 2.99 -4.69
C PRO A 73 26.17 2.38 -4.13
N ASP A 74 26.49 2.62 -2.87
CA ASP A 74 27.65 2.04 -2.19
C ASP A 74 27.33 0.69 -1.54
N LEU A 75 26.23 0.05 -1.95
CA LEU A 75 25.79 -1.26 -1.51
C LEU A 75 25.38 -1.33 -0.03
N TYR A 76 25.02 -0.21 0.56
CA TYR A 76 24.40 -0.22 1.87
C TYR A 76 22.94 -0.65 1.73
N TYR A 77 22.53 -1.61 2.55
CA TYR A 77 21.22 -2.22 2.49
C TYR A 77 20.42 -1.96 3.76
N GLN A 78 19.16 -1.61 3.60
CA GLN A 78 18.23 -1.46 4.73
C GLN A 78 16.95 -2.25 4.45
N GLU A 79 16.38 -2.81 5.50
CA GLU A 79 15.13 -3.54 5.43
C GLU A 79 14.17 -2.97 6.48
N PHE A 80 12.99 -2.55 6.03
CA PHE A 80 11.93 -2.08 6.90
C PHE A 80 10.74 -3.00 6.78
N LYS A 81 10.24 -3.49 7.90
CA LYS A 81 9.11 -4.42 7.94
C LYS A 81 7.89 -3.76 8.54
N VAL A 82 6.73 -4.02 7.94
CA VAL A 82 5.44 -3.54 8.43
C VAL A 82 4.53 -4.74 8.52
N SER A 83 4.08 -5.09 9.72
CA SER A 83 3.25 -6.27 9.93
C SER A 83 2.26 -6.06 11.08
N GLY A 84 1.29 -6.95 11.19
CA GLY A 84 0.31 -6.95 12.28
C GLY A 84 -0.44 -5.64 12.43
N ALA A 85 -0.45 -5.10 13.63
CA ALA A 85 -1.14 -3.85 13.95
C ALA A 85 -0.60 -2.67 13.16
N ASP A 86 0.71 -2.62 12.90
CA ASP A 86 1.32 -1.57 12.10
C ASP A 86 0.79 -1.60 10.67
N LEU A 87 0.71 -2.77 10.06
CA LEU A 87 0.18 -2.89 8.69
C LEU A 87 -1.28 -2.44 8.65
N ARG A 88 -2.08 -2.83 9.62
CA ARG A 88 -3.48 -2.38 9.72
C ARG A 88 -3.57 -0.87 9.87
N SER A 89 -2.72 -0.28 10.69
CA SER A 89 -2.66 1.16 10.89
C SER A 89 -2.36 1.90 9.57
N TRP A 90 -1.39 1.40 8.80
CA TRP A 90 -1.04 2.01 7.51
C TRP A 90 -2.13 1.83 6.46
N LYS A 91 -2.87 0.71 6.49
CA LYS A 91 -4.05 0.53 5.64
C LYS A 91 -5.11 1.60 5.93
N HIS A 92 -5.39 1.87 7.20
CA HIS A 92 -6.33 2.92 7.58
C HIS A 92 -5.86 4.31 7.16
N LYS A 93 -4.58 4.60 7.34
CA LYS A 93 -4.00 5.88 6.93
C LYS A 93 -4.09 6.08 5.42
N PHE A 94 -3.85 5.02 4.65
CA PHE A 94 -3.98 5.07 3.21
C PHE A 94 -5.43 5.36 2.78
N LEU A 95 -6.39 4.66 3.37
CA LEU A 95 -7.81 4.87 3.06
C LEU A 95 -8.24 6.30 3.37
N LYS A 96 -7.80 6.84 4.48
CA LYS A 96 -8.10 8.22 4.85
C LYS A 96 -7.51 9.21 3.85
N ARG A 97 -6.29 8.99 3.40
CA ARG A 97 -5.65 9.83 2.39
C ARG A 97 -6.39 9.75 1.06
N LEU A 98 -6.85 8.56 0.68
CA LEU A 98 -7.62 8.35 -0.53
C LEU A 98 -8.95 9.11 -0.47
N ASP A 99 -9.64 9.09 0.66
CA ASP A 99 -10.86 9.88 0.88
C ASP A 99 -10.61 11.37 0.66
N MET A 100 -9.55 11.90 1.24
CA MET A 100 -9.19 13.30 1.08
C MET A 100 -8.91 13.63 -0.39
N TYR A 101 -8.25 12.74 -1.10
CA TYR A 101 -7.98 12.92 -2.53
C TYR A 101 -9.29 13.01 -3.33
N TYR A 102 -10.25 12.13 -3.09
CA TYR A 102 -11.51 12.14 -3.79
C TYR A 102 -12.38 13.35 -3.42
N GLU A 103 -12.35 13.77 -2.18
CA GLU A 103 -13.04 15.01 -1.76
C GLU A 103 -12.53 16.23 -2.53
N LEU A 104 -11.22 16.38 -2.66
CA LEU A 104 -10.62 17.46 -3.44
C LEU A 104 -11.02 17.40 -4.91
N GLN A 105 -11.07 16.20 -5.49
CA GLN A 105 -11.51 16.01 -6.88
C GLN A 105 -12.96 16.42 -7.08
N PHE A 106 -13.84 16.12 -6.13
CA PHE A 106 -15.23 16.52 -6.19
C PHE A 106 -15.39 18.03 -6.12
N ASP A 107 -14.72 18.69 -5.20
CA ASP A 107 -14.78 20.13 -5.03
C ASP A 107 -14.31 20.88 -6.28
N GLU A 108 -13.32 20.34 -7.00
CA GLU A 108 -12.76 20.97 -8.18
C GLU A 108 -13.55 20.70 -9.46
N LYS A 109 -14.18 19.55 -9.58
CA LYS A 109 -14.74 19.09 -10.87
C LYS A 109 -16.24 19.05 -10.99
N GLU A 110 -16.97 19.33 -9.94
CA GLU A 110 -18.45 19.39 -9.90
C GLU A 110 -19.22 18.19 -10.46
N ALA A 111 -18.62 17.15 -10.93
CA ALA A 111 -19.41 16.25 -11.76
C ALA A 111 -18.92 14.82 -11.85
N VAL A 112 -18.54 14.19 -10.78
CA VAL A 112 -18.40 12.75 -10.86
C VAL A 112 -19.31 12.14 -9.81
N ASP A 113 -20.30 11.41 -10.28
CA ASP A 113 -21.29 10.76 -9.42
C ASP A 113 -20.67 9.48 -8.84
N ILE A 114 -19.73 9.68 -7.91
CA ILE A 114 -19.13 8.58 -7.17
C ILE A 114 -19.67 8.61 -5.76
N ASN A 115 -20.26 7.51 -5.33
CA ASN A 115 -20.70 7.35 -3.96
C ASN A 115 -19.53 6.86 -3.11
N LEU A 116 -18.73 7.78 -2.60
CA LEU A 116 -17.54 7.48 -1.83
C LEU A 116 -17.80 6.63 -0.57
N PRO A 117 -18.83 6.94 0.25
CA PRO A 117 -19.15 6.09 1.40
C PRO A 117 -19.46 4.65 1.02
N GLN A 118 -20.10 4.44 -0.12
CA GLN A 118 -20.41 3.09 -0.60
C GLN A 118 -19.13 2.34 -1.02
N LEU A 119 -18.22 3.02 -1.68
CA LEU A 119 -16.95 2.42 -2.09
C LEU A 119 -16.11 2.01 -0.88
N GLU A 120 -16.04 2.85 0.14
CA GLU A 120 -15.34 2.53 1.38
C GLU A 120 -15.96 1.32 2.07
N LYS A 121 -17.27 1.24 2.11
CA LYS A 121 -17.99 0.12 2.70
C LYS A 121 -17.68 -1.17 1.97
N GLU A 122 -17.65 -1.14 0.65
CA GLU A 122 -17.31 -2.28 -0.18
C GLU A 122 -15.88 -2.74 0.08
N MET A 123 -14.94 -1.81 0.18
CA MET A 123 -13.55 -2.13 0.53
C MET A 123 -13.43 -2.85 1.87
N LYS A 124 -14.17 -2.40 2.88
CA LYS A 124 -14.15 -3.01 4.22
C LYS A 124 -14.79 -4.39 4.22
N ASN A 125 -15.80 -4.61 3.42
CA ASN A 125 -16.52 -5.89 3.35
C ASN A 125 -15.77 -6.95 2.54
N GLU A 126 -14.88 -6.54 1.64
CA GLU A 126 -14.13 -7.42 0.76
C GLU A 126 -12.92 -8.08 1.41
N ARG A 127 -12.63 -7.74 2.65
CA ARG A 127 -11.47 -8.28 3.36
C ARG A 127 -11.78 -9.53 4.14
#